data_ff92b91be8888d60ca9d90d0dd2c210d
#
_entry.id   ff92b91be8888d60ca9d90d0dd2c210d
#
_cell.length_a   1.000
_cell.length_b   1.000
_cell.length_c   1.000
_cell.angle_alpha   90.00
_cell.angle_beta   90.00
_cell.angle_gamma   90.00
#
_symmetry.space_group_name_H-M   'P 1'
#
loop_
_entity.id
_entity.type
_entity.pdbx_description
1 polymer ?
#
loop_
_entity_poly.entity_id
_entity_poly.type
_entity_poly.pdbx_seq_one_letter_code
_entity_poly.pdbx_strand_id
1 'polypeptide(L)'
;MTLIRLITVATILEALPLAVAQSTDTADFEYFKTHVQPVFMKKRAGHGRCIVCHGEGGAPGNFGLQPLAKGSTAWSEEQTRQNYQMALRMIAPGDPTSSALLMHPLSPLAGGDRFHGGGRQFESQNDPDWQALASWVKQAKPPAYSNLKLLEPAQVGHAMYGFDVSLGVDCNFCHTRDFSADTNPMKEMARRMITMNKQINATARVTCFTCHREEPVPRTTPDRVTE
;
A
#
# COMPACT_ATOMS: atom_id res chain seq x y z
N MET A 1 -3.86 83.55 -12.88
CA MET A 1 -4.10 82.33 -13.66
C MET A 1 -3.29 81.22 -13.04
N THR A 2 -3.91 80.39 -12.21
CA THR A 2 -3.25 79.33 -11.44
C THR A 2 -3.56 77.99 -12.13
N LEU A 3 -2.50 77.33 -12.68
CA LEU A 3 -2.63 76.04 -13.32
C LEU A 3 -2.66 74.94 -12.23
N ILE A 4 -3.78 74.24 -12.15
CA ILE A 4 -3.91 73.00 -11.32
C ILE A 4 -3.40 71.84 -12.17
N ARG A 5 -2.30 71.21 -11.73
CA ARG A 5 -1.82 69.92 -12.30
C ARG A 5 -2.57 68.77 -11.66
N LEU A 6 -3.37 68.06 -12.46
CA LEU A 6 -3.92 66.77 -12.07
C LEU A 6 -2.83 65.70 -12.08
N ILE A 7 -2.57 65.11 -10.94
CA ILE A 7 -1.72 63.92 -10.81
C ILE A 7 -2.64 62.70 -10.92
N THR A 8 -2.54 61.94 -12.01
CA THR A 8 -3.18 60.65 -12.20
C THR A 8 -2.37 59.59 -11.50
N VAL A 9 -2.88 59.03 -10.40
CA VAL A 9 -2.28 57.87 -9.73
C VAL A 9 -2.76 56.62 -10.45
N ALA A 10 -1.91 55.96 -11.20
CA ALA A 10 -2.14 54.66 -11.79
C ALA A 10 -1.95 53.59 -10.71
N THR A 11 -3.03 52.96 -10.26
CA THR A 11 -3.01 51.79 -9.39
C THR A 11 -2.59 50.58 -10.23
N ILE A 12 -1.38 50.08 -10.07
CA ILE A 12 -0.93 48.82 -10.62
C ILE A 12 -1.51 47.72 -9.72
N LEU A 13 -2.46 46.98 -10.24
CA LEU A 13 -3.03 45.78 -9.60
C LEU A 13 -2.06 44.63 -9.88
N GLU A 14 -1.13 44.36 -8.95
CA GLU A 14 -0.27 43.18 -9.03
C GLU A 14 -1.11 41.92 -8.84
N ALA A 15 -1.27 41.16 -9.91
CA ALA A 15 -1.84 39.82 -9.85
C ALA A 15 -0.85 38.88 -9.14
N LEU A 16 -1.14 38.55 -7.87
CA LEU A 16 -0.44 37.50 -7.14
C LEU A 16 -0.61 36.18 -7.90
N PRO A 17 0.48 35.46 -8.20
CA PRO A 17 0.36 34.14 -8.79
C PRO A 17 -0.38 33.24 -7.79
N LEU A 18 -1.49 32.64 -8.23
CA LEU A 18 -2.13 31.52 -7.53
C LEU A 18 -1.08 30.40 -7.42
N ALA A 19 -0.51 30.27 -6.22
CA ALA A 19 0.31 29.13 -5.90
C ALA A 19 -0.61 27.90 -5.99
N VAL A 20 -0.45 27.11 -7.05
CA VAL A 20 -1.04 25.77 -7.14
C VAL A 20 -0.42 25.00 -5.99
N ALA A 21 -1.22 24.71 -4.96
CA ALA A 21 -0.83 23.85 -3.88
C ALA A 21 -0.45 22.50 -4.51
N GLN A 22 0.85 22.19 -4.51
CA GLN A 22 1.32 20.88 -4.94
C GLN A 22 0.70 19.86 -3.98
N SER A 23 -0.07 18.92 -4.54
CA SER A 23 -0.59 17.79 -3.82
C SER A 23 0.56 17.11 -3.06
N THR A 24 0.41 17.00 -1.74
CA THR A 24 1.34 16.25 -0.88
C THR A 24 1.10 14.75 -0.96
N ASP A 25 0.32 14.31 -1.93
CA ASP A 25 -0.04 12.92 -2.13
C ASP A 25 1.20 12.07 -2.40
N THR A 26 1.29 10.96 -1.71
CA THR A 26 2.37 9.96 -1.84
C THR A 26 2.44 9.38 -3.25
N ALA A 27 1.30 9.30 -3.93
CA ALA A 27 1.15 8.83 -5.31
C ALA A 27 0.08 9.65 -6.03
N ASP A 28 0.07 9.60 -7.36
CA ASP A 28 -0.86 10.35 -8.18
C ASP A 28 -2.31 9.86 -7.98
N PHE A 29 -3.16 10.71 -7.41
CA PHE A 29 -4.57 10.42 -7.14
C PHE A 29 -5.40 10.36 -8.43
N GLU A 30 -5.15 11.22 -9.41
CA GLU A 30 -5.89 11.20 -10.67
C GLU A 30 -5.54 9.96 -11.50
N TYR A 31 -4.28 9.54 -11.48
CA TYR A 31 -3.89 8.27 -12.08
C TYR A 31 -4.56 7.09 -11.37
N PHE A 32 -4.61 7.10 -10.04
CA PHE A 32 -5.34 6.08 -9.27
C PHE A 32 -6.79 5.99 -9.70
N LYS A 33 -7.50 7.12 -9.73
CA LYS A 33 -8.91 7.22 -10.06
C LYS A 33 -9.22 6.69 -11.48
N THR A 34 -8.34 6.97 -12.43
CA THR A 34 -8.59 6.70 -13.86
C THR A 34 -8.00 5.36 -14.35
N HIS A 35 -6.96 4.83 -13.70
CA HIS A 35 -6.25 3.63 -14.16
C HIS A 35 -6.22 2.50 -13.11
N VAL A 36 -6.08 2.82 -11.83
CA VAL A 36 -5.95 1.81 -10.79
C VAL A 36 -7.32 1.36 -10.27
N GLN A 37 -8.16 2.29 -9.85
CA GLN A 37 -9.46 1.99 -9.27
C GLN A 37 -10.39 1.20 -10.21
N PRO A 38 -10.42 1.43 -11.54
CA PRO A 38 -11.23 0.62 -12.47
C PRO A 38 -10.87 -0.86 -12.45
N VAL A 39 -9.61 -1.22 -12.17
CA VAL A 39 -9.16 -2.62 -12.06
C VAL A 39 -9.93 -3.35 -10.97
N PHE A 40 -10.28 -2.69 -9.86
CA PHE A 40 -11.02 -3.30 -8.75
C PHE A 40 -12.45 -3.68 -9.11
N MET A 41 -13.02 -3.06 -10.15
CA MET A 41 -14.34 -3.33 -10.68
C MET A 41 -14.34 -4.30 -11.85
N LYS A 42 -13.19 -4.59 -12.44
CA LYS A 42 -13.08 -5.37 -13.67
C LYS A 42 -13.38 -6.85 -13.41
N LYS A 43 -14.33 -7.41 -14.15
CA LYS A 43 -14.60 -8.84 -14.17
C LYS A 43 -13.54 -9.57 -15.01
N ARG A 44 -12.91 -10.56 -14.42
CA ARG A 44 -11.94 -11.42 -15.10
C ARG A 44 -12.52 -12.83 -15.28
N ALA A 45 -12.12 -13.52 -16.34
CA ALA A 45 -12.57 -14.90 -16.59
C ALA A 45 -12.12 -15.80 -15.42
N GLY A 46 -13.06 -16.59 -14.87
CA GLY A 46 -12.78 -17.50 -13.76
C GLY A 46 -12.63 -16.84 -12.38
N HIS A 47 -12.67 -15.51 -12.26
CA HIS A 47 -12.41 -14.80 -11.01
C HIS A 47 -13.55 -13.84 -10.64
N GLY A 48 -13.71 -13.59 -9.34
CA GLY A 48 -14.52 -12.48 -8.82
C GLY A 48 -13.85 -11.14 -9.11
N ARG A 49 -14.63 -10.04 -9.08
CA ARG A 49 -14.08 -8.69 -9.03
C ARG A 49 -13.49 -8.45 -7.65
N CYS A 50 -12.43 -7.64 -7.54
CA CYS A 50 -11.82 -7.31 -6.24
C CYS A 50 -12.86 -6.80 -5.23
N ILE A 51 -13.77 -5.91 -5.68
CA ILE A 51 -14.82 -5.34 -4.83
C ILE A 51 -15.76 -6.40 -4.22
N VAL A 52 -15.98 -7.54 -4.86
CA VAL A 52 -16.90 -8.56 -4.32
C VAL A 52 -16.40 -9.12 -2.98
N CYS A 53 -15.10 -9.35 -2.87
CA CYS A 53 -14.51 -9.82 -1.62
C CYS A 53 -14.07 -8.66 -0.72
N HIS A 54 -13.53 -7.60 -1.30
CA HIS A 54 -12.95 -6.50 -0.55
C HIS A 54 -13.93 -5.36 -0.23
N GLY A 55 -15.10 -5.28 -0.89
CA GLY A 55 -16.11 -4.25 -0.62
C GLY A 55 -17.24 -4.72 0.29
N GLU A 56 -17.83 -5.86 0.01
CA GLU A 56 -19.06 -6.33 0.68
C GLU A 56 -18.86 -7.62 1.47
N GLY A 57 -17.84 -8.39 1.15
CA GLY A 57 -17.64 -9.74 1.66
C GLY A 57 -16.81 -9.87 2.91
N GLY A 58 -16.25 -8.78 3.42
CA GLY A 58 -15.39 -8.83 4.61
C GLY A 58 -14.21 -9.78 4.41
N ALA A 59 -13.55 -9.75 3.25
CA ALA A 59 -12.33 -10.52 3.04
C ALA A 59 -11.37 -10.31 4.19
N PRO A 60 -10.79 -11.36 4.75
CA PRO A 60 -9.76 -11.22 5.77
C PRO A 60 -8.61 -10.41 5.19
N GLY A 61 -8.09 -9.47 5.98
CA GLY A 61 -7.00 -8.61 5.56
C GLY A 61 -7.37 -7.12 5.59
N ASN A 62 -6.37 -6.28 5.42
CA ASN A 62 -6.49 -4.84 5.62
C ASN A 62 -6.88 -4.05 4.37
N PHE A 63 -7.14 -4.73 3.25
CA PHE A 63 -7.58 -4.10 2.02
C PHE A 63 -9.10 -4.07 1.93
N GLY A 64 -9.72 -3.04 2.48
CA GLY A 64 -11.17 -2.83 2.43
C GLY A 64 -11.54 -1.69 1.46
N LEU A 65 -12.26 -2.03 0.38
CA LEU A 65 -12.82 -1.05 -0.54
C LEU A 65 -14.18 -0.57 -0.02
N GLN A 66 -14.56 0.65 -0.35
CA GLN A 66 -15.88 1.18 -0.03
C GLN A 66 -16.96 0.38 -0.79
N PRO A 67 -18.06 0.02 -0.13
CA PRO A 67 -19.19 -0.59 -0.82
C PRO A 67 -19.79 0.38 -1.84
N LEU A 68 -20.30 -0.15 -2.95
CA LEU A 68 -21.05 0.67 -3.89
C LEU A 68 -22.42 1.01 -3.31
N ALA A 69 -22.85 2.24 -3.52
CA ALA A 69 -24.22 2.61 -3.21
C ALA A 69 -25.20 1.77 -4.05
N LYS A 70 -26.37 1.44 -3.48
CA LYS A 70 -27.38 0.62 -4.17
C LYS A 70 -27.74 1.23 -5.53
N GLY A 71 -27.56 0.43 -6.59
CA GLY A 71 -27.82 0.86 -7.97
C GLY A 71 -26.69 1.68 -8.61
N SER A 72 -25.59 1.96 -7.90
CA SER A 72 -24.42 2.62 -8.47
C SER A 72 -23.48 1.63 -9.15
N THR A 73 -22.88 2.06 -10.25
CA THR A 73 -21.82 1.33 -10.95
C THR A 73 -20.44 1.93 -10.75
N ALA A 74 -20.36 3.03 -9.97
CA ALA A 74 -19.11 3.73 -9.68
C ALA A 74 -19.12 4.27 -8.25
N TRP A 75 -17.93 4.48 -7.70
CA TRP A 75 -17.75 5.16 -6.42
C TRP A 75 -17.89 6.67 -6.56
N SER A 76 -18.39 7.32 -5.51
CA SER A 76 -18.33 8.77 -5.38
C SER A 76 -16.89 9.25 -5.23
N GLU A 77 -16.65 10.56 -5.37
CA GLU A 77 -15.32 11.15 -5.15
C GLU A 77 -14.81 10.87 -3.74
N GLU A 78 -15.68 10.98 -2.72
CA GLU A 78 -15.32 10.68 -1.34
C GLU A 78 -14.93 9.20 -1.14
N GLN A 79 -15.71 8.27 -1.68
CA GLN A 79 -15.39 6.84 -1.64
C GLN A 79 -14.10 6.53 -2.41
N THR A 80 -13.86 7.22 -3.52
CA THR A 80 -12.62 7.10 -4.30
C THR A 80 -11.41 7.53 -3.48
N ARG A 81 -11.50 8.62 -2.71
CA ARG A 81 -10.44 9.07 -1.80
C ARG A 81 -10.18 8.05 -0.69
N GLN A 82 -11.23 7.46 -0.12
CA GLN A 82 -11.09 6.42 0.89
C GLN A 82 -10.44 5.15 0.32
N ASN A 83 -10.84 4.72 -0.88
CA ASN A 83 -10.20 3.61 -1.59
C ASN A 83 -8.73 3.89 -1.91
N TYR A 84 -8.41 5.12 -2.32
CA TYR A 84 -7.03 5.56 -2.55
C TYR A 84 -6.18 5.46 -1.28
N GLN A 85 -6.66 5.99 -0.15
CA GLN A 85 -5.95 5.89 1.13
C GLN A 85 -5.76 4.43 1.57
N MET A 86 -6.72 3.57 1.28
CA MET A 86 -6.61 2.14 1.55
C MET A 86 -5.56 1.48 0.66
N ALA A 87 -5.57 1.78 -0.64
CA ALA A 87 -4.60 1.25 -1.58
C ALA A 87 -3.16 1.67 -1.27
N LEU A 88 -2.95 2.90 -0.79
CA LEU A 88 -1.63 3.38 -0.35
C LEU A 88 -1.02 2.55 0.79
N ARG A 89 -1.84 1.93 1.64
CA ARG A 89 -1.36 1.06 2.72
C ARG A 89 -0.86 -0.28 2.21
N MET A 90 -1.27 -0.66 0.99
CA MET A 90 -0.97 -1.96 0.39
C MET A 90 0.20 -1.90 -0.59
N ILE A 91 0.90 -0.77 -0.67
CA ILE A 91 2.04 -0.61 -1.58
C ILE A 91 3.34 -0.32 -0.83
N ALA A 92 4.44 -0.76 -1.42
CA ALA A 92 5.79 -0.29 -1.14
C ALA A 92 6.12 0.80 -2.17
N PRO A 93 6.09 2.09 -1.81
CA PRO A 93 6.31 3.17 -2.76
C PRO A 93 7.63 3.00 -3.53
N GLY A 94 7.55 3.04 -4.86
CA GLY A 94 8.68 2.82 -5.75
C GLY A 94 8.95 1.35 -6.11
N ASP A 95 8.37 0.37 -5.36
CA ASP A 95 8.65 -1.06 -5.55
C ASP A 95 7.35 -1.89 -5.74
N PRO A 96 6.93 -2.13 -6.99
CA PRO A 96 5.77 -2.96 -7.29
C PRO A 96 5.90 -4.40 -6.78
N THR A 97 7.12 -4.95 -6.78
CA THR A 97 7.38 -6.36 -6.42
C THR A 97 7.42 -6.61 -4.92
N SER A 98 7.38 -5.56 -4.12
CA SER A 98 7.19 -5.60 -2.67
C SER A 98 5.84 -5.02 -2.22
N SER A 99 4.90 -4.87 -3.16
CA SER A 99 3.58 -4.29 -2.90
C SER A 99 2.51 -5.37 -2.83
N ALA A 100 1.90 -5.57 -1.66
CA ALA A 100 0.85 -6.57 -1.44
C ALA A 100 -0.33 -6.41 -2.43
N LEU A 101 -0.66 -5.16 -2.80
CA LEU A 101 -1.68 -4.87 -3.81
C LEU A 101 -1.44 -5.56 -5.15
N LEU A 102 -0.19 -5.78 -5.53
CA LEU A 102 0.21 -6.41 -6.78
C LEU A 102 0.57 -7.89 -6.60
N MET A 103 1.23 -8.22 -5.49
CA MET A 103 1.84 -9.54 -5.33
C MET A 103 0.84 -10.59 -4.81
N HIS A 104 -0.12 -10.21 -3.96
CA HIS A 104 -1.15 -11.14 -3.48
C HIS A 104 -2.02 -11.67 -4.63
N PRO A 105 -2.60 -10.84 -5.53
CA PRO A 105 -3.42 -11.33 -6.62
C PRO A 105 -2.62 -11.87 -7.82
N LEU A 106 -1.28 -11.83 -7.82
CA LEU A 106 -0.43 -12.36 -8.88
C LEU A 106 -0.24 -13.87 -8.75
N SER A 107 -0.18 -14.58 -9.87
CA SER A 107 0.15 -16.01 -9.92
C SER A 107 1.53 -16.28 -9.30
N PRO A 108 1.70 -17.31 -8.43
CA PRO A 108 3.00 -17.71 -7.90
C PRO A 108 4.02 -18.05 -8.99
N LEU A 109 3.56 -18.56 -10.14
CA LEU A 109 4.43 -18.84 -11.29
C LEU A 109 4.99 -17.55 -11.93
N ALA A 110 4.34 -16.42 -11.68
CA ALA A 110 4.79 -15.09 -12.12
C ALA A 110 5.53 -14.31 -11.01
N GLY A 111 5.79 -14.94 -9.87
CA GLY A 111 6.46 -14.34 -8.72
C GLY A 111 5.52 -13.85 -7.62
N GLY A 112 4.20 -14.08 -7.72
CA GLY A 112 3.23 -13.75 -6.68
C GLY A 112 3.36 -14.65 -5.45
N ASP A 113 2.70 -14.26 -4.37
CA ASP A 113 2.67 -15.06 -3.15
C ASP A 113 1.49 -16.05 -3.10
N ARG A 114 1.39 -16.81 -2.00
CA ARG A 114 0.39 -17.87 -1.84
C ARG A 114 -0.85 -17.46 -1.05
N PHE A 115 -0.87 -16.25 -0.50
CA PHE A 115 -1.82 -15.85 0.53
C PHE A 115 -3.17 -15.35 0.01
N HIS A 116 -3.34 -15.17 -1.30
CA HIS A 116 -4.57 -14.60 -1.83
C HIS A 116 -5.67 -15.66 -2.02
N GLY A 117 -6.54 -15.82 -1.01
CA GLY A 117 -7.68 -16.73 -1.04
C GLY A 117 -8.71 -16.43 -2.13
N GLY A 118 -8.76 -15.20 -2.66
CA GLY A 118 -9.62 -14.76 -3.77
C GLY A 118 -9.19 -15.23 -5.16
N GLY A 119 -8.13 -16.04 -5.25
CA GLY A 119 -7.60 -16.57 -6.49
C GLY A 119 -6.59 -15.64 -7.18
N ARG A 120 -6.11 -16.08 -8.33
CA ARG A 120 -5.08 -15.39 -9.10
C ARG A 120 -5.73 -14.44 -10.09
N GLN A 121 -5.71 -13.14 -9.81
CA GLN A 121 -6.30 -12.15 -10.71
C GLN A 121 -5.38 -11.84 -11.90
N PHE A 122 -4.07 -12.02 -11.73
CA PHE A 122 -3.06 -11.76 -12.74
C PHE A 122 -2.20 -13.01 -12.97
N GLU A 123 -2.21 -13.54 -14.18
CA GLU A 123 -1.37 -14.70 -14.56
C GLU A 123 0.08 -14.30 -14.83
N SER A 124 0.33 -13.02 -15.11
CA SER A 124 1.64 -12.49 -15.47
C SER A 124 1.77 -11.03 -15.07
N GLN A 125 3.00 -10.62 -14.77
CA GLN A 125 3.34 -9.21 -14.59
C GLN A 125 3.18 -8.40 -15.89
N ASN A 126 3.05 -9.04 -17.04
CA ASN A 126 2.77 -8.38 -18.33
C ASN A 126 1.27 -8.09 -18.54
N ASP A 127 0.39 -8.49 -17.62
CA ASP A 127 -1.02 -8.14 -17.68
C ASP A 127 -1.18 -6.61 -17.68
N PRO A 128 -1.96 -6.02 -18.61
CA PRO A 128 -2.10 -4.56 -18.70
C PRO A 128 -2.60 -3.89 -17.41
N ASP A 129 -3.49 -4.56 -16.68
CA ASP A 129 -4.00 -4.02 -15.42
C ASP A 129 -2.95 -4.13 -14.32
N TRP A 130 -2.17 -5.21 -14.27
CA TRP A 130 -1.03 -5.30 -13.37
C TRP A 130 -0.01 -4.18 -13.66
N GLN A 131 0.26 -3.92 -14.94
CA GLN A 131 1.17 -2.84 -15.35
C GLN A 131 0.63 -1.44 -15.01
N ALA A 132 -0.68 -1.23 -15.05
CA ALA A 132 -1.29 0.02 -14.62
C ALA A 132 -1.06 0.25 -13.11
N LEU A 133 -1.29 -0.77 -12.29
CA LEU A 133 -0.98 -0.71 -10.86
C LEU A 133 0.52 -0.49 -10.61
N ALA A 134 1.37 -1.22 -11.32
CA ALA A 134 2.83 -1.13 -11.18
C ALA A 134 3.35 0.27 -11.55
N SER A 135 2.80 0.88 -12.59
CA SER A 135 3.16 2.24 -13.00
C SER A 135 2.80 3.28 -11.94
N TRP A 136 1.66 3.13 -11.28
CA TRP A 136 1.24 3.97 -10.16
C TRP A 136 2.20 3.81 -8.97
N VAL A 137 2.52 2.58 -8.60
CA VAL A 137 3.44 2.29 -7.48
C VAL A 137 4.85 2.79 -7.73
N LYS A 138 5.37 2.63 -8.95
CA LYS A 138 6.72 3.10 -9.32
C LYS A 138 6.91 4.60 -9.14
N GLN A 139 5.85 5.38 -9.30
CA GLN A 139 5.88 6.85 -9.17
C GLN A 139 5.61 7.31 -7.73
N ALA A 140 5.13 6.41 -6.86
CA ALA A 140 4.85 6.72 -5.48
C ALA A 140 6.14 7.01 -4.69
N LYS A 141 6.04 7.96 -3.76
CA LYS A 141 7.13 8.32 -2.85
C LYS A 141 6.77 7.88 -1.43
N PRO A 142 7.74 7.47 -0.61
CA PRO A 142 7.48 7.18 0.80
C PRO A 142 6.85 8.39 1.50
N PRO A 143 5.80 8.19 2.32
CA PRO A 143 5.24 9.26 3.14
C PRO A 143 6.23 9.65 4.25
N ALA A 144 5.98 10.78 4.90
CA ALA A 144 6.65 11.10 6.15
C ALA A 144 6.14 10.19 7.26
N TYR A 145 7.00 9.35 7.81
CA TYR A 145 6.67 8.47 8.92
C TYR A 145 6.97 9.14 10.27
N SER A 146 6.04 9.12 11.21
CA SER A 146 6.18 9.78 12.51
C SER A 146 6.81 8.93 13.61
N ASN A 147 6.85 7.59 13.46
CA ASN A 147 7.34 6.67 14.50
C ASN A 147 8.23 5.57 13.90
N LEU A 148 9.22 5.96 13.13
CA LEU A 148 10.18 5.05 12.53
C LEU A 148 11.43 4.97 13.41
N LYS A 149 11.77 3.76 13.94
CA LYS A 149 12.88 3.56 14.90
C LYS A 149 14.03 2.73 14.35
N LEU A 150 13.76 1.77 13.47
CA LEU A 150 14.75 0.79 13.03
C LEU A 150 14.88 0.64 11.51
N LEU A 151 13.95 1.20 10.76
CA LEU A 151 13.89 1.12 9.30
C LEU A 151 14.05 2.51 8.71
N GLU A 152 14.71 2.59 7.57
CA GLU A 152 14.72 3.80 6.76
C GLU A 152 13.39 3.96 6.01
N PRO A 153 12.92 5.19 5.73
CA PRO A 153 11.64 5.42 5.04
C PRO A 153 11.46 4.59 3.77
N ALA A 154 12.48 4.48 2.94
CA ALA A 154 12.45 3.70 1.71
C ALA A 154 12.33 2.18 1.92
N GLN A 155 12.66 1.68 3.11
CA GLN A 155 12.64 0.25 3.44
C GLN A 155 11.29 -0.19 4.01
N VAL A 156 10.44 0.75 4.46
CA VAL A 156 9.24 0.40 5.24
C VAL A 156 8.30 -0.51 4.45
N GLY A 157 7.94 -0.14 3.23
CA GLY A 157 7.01 -0.93 2.42
C GLY A 157 7.52 -2.35 2.17
N HIS A 158 8.79 -2.47 1.75
CA HIS A 158 9.44 -3.76 1.53
C HIS A 158 9.48 -4.61 2.82
N ALA A 159 9.84 -4.00 3.96
CA ALA A 159 9.91 -4.71 5.24
C ALA A 159 8.53 -5.18 5.70
N MET A 160 7.48 -4.34 5.56
CA MET A 160 6.11 -4.70 5.95
C MET A 160 5.58 -5.86 5.11
N TYR A 161 5.75 -5.81 3.78
CA TYR A 161 5.42 -6.92 2.90
C TYR A 161 6.21 -8.19 3.27
N GLY A 162 7.50 -8.06 3.54
CA GLY A 162 8.35 -9.19 3.96
C GLY A 162 7.90 -9.82 5.28
N PHE A 163 7.38 -9.04 6.23
CA PHE A 163 6.81 -9.56 7.48
C PHE A 163 5.49 -10.29 7.23
N ASP A 164 4.60 -9.70 6.44
CA ASP A 164 3.32 -10.29 6.04
C ASP A 164 3.55 -11.71 5.46
N VAL A 165 4.37 -11.81 4.43
CA VAL A 165 4.71 -13.08 3.76
C VAL A 165 5.46 -14.05 4.67
N SER A 166 6.40 -13.56 5.49
CA SER A 166 7.26 -14.45 6.30
C SER A 166 6.55 -15.02 7.52
N LEU A 167 5.61 -14.28 8.08
CA LEU A 167 4.88 -14.64 9.29
C LEU A 167 3.48 -15.19 9.00
N GLY A 168 2.98 -15.04 7.77
CA GLY A 168 1.61 -15.43 7.41
C GLY A 168 0.55 -14.64 8.17
N VAL A 169 0.79 -13.36 8.45
CA VAL A 169 -0.09 -12.48 9.21
C VAL A 169 -0.46 -11.25 8.39
N ASP A 170 -1.51 -10.57 8.81
CA ASP A 170 -1.88 -9.28 8.25
C ASP A 170 -1.36 -8.10 9.09
N CYS A 171 -1.54 -6.87 8.58
CA CYS A 171 -1.05 -5.66 9.24
C CYS A 171 -1.64 -5.45 10.65
N ASN A 172 -2.88 -5.93 10.92
CA ASN A 172 -3.54 -5.77 12.24
C ASN A 172 -2.89 -6.65 13.32
N PHE A 173 -2.10 -7.63 12.93
CA PHE A 173 -1.33 -8.42 13.90
C PHE A 173 -0.36 -7.54 14.71
N CYS A 174 0.28 -6.56 14.06
CA CYS A 174 1.23 -5.65 14.69
C CYS A 174 0.71 -4.21 14.84
N HIS A 175 -0.24 -3.78 14.04
CA HIS A 175 -0.72 -2.41 13.99
C HIS A 175 -2.16 -2.26 14.43
N THR A 176 -2.52 -1.10 14.95
CA THR A 176 -3.89 -0.61 15.10
C THR A 176 -4.26 0.25 13.88
N ARG A 177 -5.43 0.92 13.91
CA ARG A 177 -5.80 1.88 12.85
C ARG A 177 -4.77 3.01 12.68
N ASP A 178 -4.16 3.44 13.79
CA ASP A 178 -3.01 4.32 13.76
C ASP A 178 -1.73 3.49 13.66
N PHE A 179 -1.19 3.42 12.46
CA PHE A 179 0.05 2.68 12.18
C PHE A 179 1.27 3.25 12.91
N SER A 180 1.22 4.49 13.38
CA SER A 180 2.30 5.10 14.17
C SER A 180 2.25 4.71 15.65
N ALA A 181 1.08 4.35 16.17
CA ALA A 181 0.90 4.01 17.59
C ALA A 181 1.71 2.77 18.00
N ASP A 182 2.21 2.79 19.24
CA ASP A 182 2.94 1.67 19.87
C ASP A 182 2.05 0.90 20.87
N THR A 183 0.74 0.96 20.72
CA THR A 183 -0.22 0.33 21.64
C THR A 183 -0.34 -1.18 21.46
N ASN A 184 0.05 -1.71 20.29
CA ASN A 184 0.04 -3.16 20.05
C ASN A 184 1.42 -3.75 20.45
N PRO A 185 1.49 -4.71 21.41
CA PRO A 185 2.75 -5.29 21.85
C PRO A 185 3.51 -6.06 20.76
N MET A 186 2.82 -6.56 19.73
CA MET A 186 3.47 -7.27 18.62
C MET A 186 4.37 -6.34 17.81
N LYS A 187 4.09 -5.05 17.77
CA LYS A 187 4.96 -4.06 17.12
C LYS A 187 6.32 -3.95 17.81
N GLU A 188 6.36 -4.02 19.15
CA GLU A 188 7.60 -4.05 19.90
C GLU A 188 8.33 -5.40 19.73
N MET A 189 7.58 -6.50 19.70
CA MET A 189 8.15 -7.82 19.40
C MET A 189 8.82 -7.82 18.02
N ALA A 190 8.17 -7.24 17.00
CA ALA A 190 8.75 -7.11 15.66
C ALA A 190 10.06 -6.32 15.68
N ARG A 191 10.16 -5.24 16.46
CA ARG A 191 11.42 -4.48 16.62
C ARG A 191 12.54 -5.33 17.20
N ARG A 192 12.26 -6.16 18.20
CA ARG A 192 13.24 -7.10 18.77
C ARG A 192 13.69 -8.13 17.73
N MET A 193 12.75 -8.65 16.92
CA MET A 193 13.06 -9.59 15.84
C MET A 193 13.91 -8.94 14.74
N ILE A 194 13.62 -7.69 14.36
CA ILE A 194 14.45 -6.93 13.41
C ILE A 194 15.88 -6.77 13.96
N THR A 195 16.03 -6.43 15.22
CA THR A 195 17.33 -6.26 15.88
C THR A 195 18.11 -7.58 15.90
N MET A 196 17.44 -8.66 16.30
CA MET A 196 18.04 -10.01 16.29
C MET A 196 18.44 -10.45 14.88
N ASN A 197 17.57 -10.24 13.89
CA ASN A 197 17.88 -10.57 12.51
C ASN A 197 19.09 -9.80 11.99
N LYS A 198 19.23 -8.51 12.31
CA LYS A 198 20.42 -7.70 11.98
C LYS A 198 21.69 -8.27 12.62
N GLN A 199 21.63 -8.74 13.87
CA GLN A 199 22.76 -9.34 14.56
C GLN A 199 23.17 -10.67 13.91
N ILE A 200 22.23 -11.55 13.60
CA ILE A 200 22.50 -12.83 12.91
C ILE A 200 23.10 -12.58 11.53
N ASN A 201 22.56 -11.61 10.79
CA ASN A 201 23.04 -11.27 9.44
C ASN A 201 24.44 -10.63 9.41
N ALA A 202 25.03 -10.33 10.56
CA ALA A 202 26.45 -9.98 10.62
C ALA A 202 27.36 -11.19 10.31
N THR A 203 26.87 -12.41 10.50
CA THR A 203 27.64 -13.66 10.32
C THR A 203 26.99 -14.69 9.40
N ALA A 204 25.69 -14.59 9.17
CA ALA A 204 24.92 -15.53 8.35
C ALA A 204 23.88 -14.78 7.50
N ARG A 205 23.47 -15.36 6.38
CA ARG A 205 22.40 -14.80 5.55
C ARG A 205 21.07 -15.47 5.87
N VAL A 206 20.25 -14.81 6.71
CA VAL A 206 18.92 -15.29 7.08
C VAL A 206 17.88 -14.20 6.84
N THR A 207 16.67 -14.62 6.53
CA THR A 207 15.48 -13.75 6.44
C THR A 207 14.49 -14.12 7.55
N CYS A 208 13.46 -13.32 7.74
CA CYS A 208 12.36 -13.67 8.65
C CYS A 208 11.74 -15.01 8.28
N PHE A 209 11.56 -15.28 6.99
CA PHE A 209 11.03 -16.55 6.48
C PHE A 209 11.88 -17.76 6.84
N THR A 210 13.18 -17.62 6.98
CA THR A 210 14.10 -18.73 7.34
C THR A 210 13.67 -19.42 8.64
N CYS A 211 13.17 -18.65 9.62
CA CYS A 211 12.70 -19.15 10.91
C CYS A 211 11.19 -19.31 10.96
N HIS A 212 10.44 -18.36 10.41
CA HIS A 212 9.00 -18.28 10.61
C HIS A 212 8.19 -19.15 9.67
N ARG A 213 8.55 -19.23 8.38
CA ARG A 213 7.92 -20.13 7.39
C ARG A 213 6.40 -20.00 7.35
N GLU A 214 5.90 -18.77 7.25
CA GLU A 214 4.46 -18.42 7.22
C GLU A 214 3.74 -18.63 8.56
N GLU A 215 4.49 -18.65 9.69
CA GLU A 215 3.90 -18.74 11.03
C GLU A 215 4.44 -17.63 11.93
N PRO A 216 3.58 -16.96 12.73
CA PRO A 216 4.02 -15.88 13.61
C PRO A 216 4.95 -16.36 14.75
N VAL A 217 4.88 -17.66 15.10
CA VAL A 217 5.77 -18.32 16.05
C VAL A 217 6.58 -19.37 15.32
N PRO A 218 7.93 -19.28 15.31
CA PRO A 218 8.76 -20.30 14.65
C PRO A 218 8.51 -21.69 15.25
N ARG A 219 8.45 -22.70 14.40
CA ARG A 219 8.39 -24.10 14.87
C ARG A 219 9.70 -24.47 15.52
N THR A 220 9.65 -24.89 16.77
CA THR A 220 10.84 -25.31 17.55
C THR A 220 11.11 -26.82 17.48
N THR A 221 10.14 -27.60 16.99
CA THR A 221 10.26 -29.05 16.80
C THR A 221 10.14 -29.39 15.34
N PRO A 222 10.98 -30.31 14.82
CA PRO A 222 10.78 -30.86 13.48
C PRO A 222 9.38 -31.47 13.35
N ASP A 223 8.74 -31.31 12.18
CA ASP A 223 7.56 -32.10 11.87
C ASP A 223 7.93 -33.58 12.02
N ARG A 224 7.16 -34.32 12.81
CA ARG A 224 7.34 -35.77 12.81
C ARG A 224 7.02 -36.26 11.40
N VAL A 225 8.01 -36.81 10.74
CA VAL A 225 7.76 -37.55 9.51
C VAL A 225 6.90 -38.72 9.94
N THR A 226 5.61 -38.67 9.65
CA THR A 226 4.72 -39.85 9.75
C THR A 226 5.13 -40.76 8.62
N GLU A 227 5.89 -41.81 8.93
CA GLU A 227 6.12 -42.94 8.05
C GLU A 227 4.81 -43.64 7.68
#